data_6ef4e3aece01fc3417a31d53ceec5d6c
#
_entry.id   6ef4e3aece01fc3417a31d53ceec5d6c
#
_cell.length_a   1.000
_cell.length_b   1.000
_cell.length_c   1.000
_cell.angle_alpha   90.00
_cell.angle_beta   90.00
_cell.angle_gamma   90.00
#
_symmetry.space_group_name_H-M   'P 1'
#
loop_
_entity.id
_entity.type
_entity.pdbx_description
1 polymer ?
#
loop_
_entity_poly.entity_id
_entity_poly.type
_entity_poly.pdbx_seq_one_letter_code
_entity_poly.pdbx_strand_id
1 'polypeptide(L)'
;MCAYPGLVSHRLVQGEAMKQSEIMKKKTRFPALILFLCGFLAGNLIPNILWKIKWQQKTLASIYFLSIFATGNISGTEYLKELIKIRGSLFILSVLCGFSIFGVPLAVAGMLFLGFLIGTVAAMSILQFGFAGGLIGAGLLLPQYLFYIPVWMYLMAQVWELSLGIWRNKGLFPGRCRRYLISAGIALLVYAAGILTECYINPWIAEKLLTFVDFF
;
A
#
# COMPACT_ATOMS: atom_id res chain seq x y z
N MET A 1 -46.98 28.19 -38.93
CA MET A 1 -46.14 28.25 -37.72
C MET A 1 -45.57 26.86 -37.50
N CYS A 2 -44.42 26.55 -38.16
CA CYS A 2 -43.81 25.21 -38.10
C CYS A 2 -42.72 25.20 -37.03
N ALA A 3 -42.98 24.51 -35.95
CA ALA A 3 -41.98 24.28 -34.91
C ALA A 3 -40.94 23.26 -35.45
N TYR A 4 -39.68 23.62 -35.44
CA TYR A 4 -38.54 22.76 -35.86
C TYR A 4 -38.39 21.60 -34.88
N PRO A 5 -38.59 20.34 -35.32
CA PRO A 5 -38.48 19.18 -34.43
C PRO A 5 -37.00 18.83 -34.03
N GLY A 6 -36.00 19.44 -34.66
CA GLY A 6 -34.60 19.20 -34.38
C GLY A 6 -34.05 19.79 -33.08
N LEU A 7 -34.65 20.88 -32.58
CA LEU A 7 -34.16 21.57 -31.37
C LEU A 7 -34.57 20.87 -30.05
N VAL A 8 -35.64 20.11 -30.08
CA VAL A 8 -36.12 19.36 -28.90
C VAL A 8 -35.27 18.10 -28.73
N SER A 9 -34.93 17.42 -29.83
CA SER A 9 -34.09 16.23 -29.83
C SER A 9 -32.67 16.56 -29.33
N HIS A 10 -32.09 17.68 -29.72
CA HIS A 10 -30.75 18.10 -29.29
C HIS A 10 -30.65 18.41 -27.80
N ARG A 11 -31.69 18.99 -27.21
CA ARG A 11 -31.74 19.27 -25.76
C ARG A 11 -31.94 18.02 -24.91
N LEU A 12 -32.72 17.06 -25.40
CA LEU A 12 -32.91 15.77 -24.72
C LEU A 12 -31.59 14.95 -24.71
N VAL A 13 -30.90 14.90 -25.84
CA VAL A 13 -29.59 14.21 -25.95
C VAL A 13 -28.53 14.88 -25.08
N GLN A 14 -28.49 16.22 -25.01
CA GLN A 14 -27.60 16.94 -24.11
C GLN A 14 -27.96 16.77 -22.63
N GLY A 15 -29.25 16.72 -22.30
CA GLY A 15 -29.73 16.46 -20.94
C GLY A 15 -29.36 15.05 -20.45
N GLU A 16 -29.50 14.05 -21.32
CA GLU A 16 -29.08 12.68 -21.01
C GLU A 16 -27.55 12.53 -20.93
N ALA A 17 -26.81 13.19 -21.82
CA ALA A 17 -25.35 13.21 -21.75
C ALA A 17 -24.83 13.91 -20.49
N MET A 18 -25.47 15.01 -20.03
CA MET A 18 -25.14 15.65 -18.76
C MET A 18 -25.52 14.78 -17.56
N LYS A 19 -26.69 14.15 -17.58
CA LYS A 19 -27.12 13.23 -16.52
C LYS A 19 -26.26 11.97 -16.45
N GLN A 20 -25.81 11.44 -17.59
CA GLN A 20 -24.82 10.37 -17.65
C GLN A 20 -23.43 10.86 -17.17
N SER A 21 -23.04 12.10 -17.47
CA SER A 21 -21.79 12.66 -16.96
C SER A 21 -21.82 12.89 -15.44
N GLU A 22 -22.97 13.25 -14.88
CA GLU A 22 -23.17 13.39 -13.42
C GLU A 22 -23.24 12.02 -12.71
N ILE A 23 -23.87 11.03 -13.32
CA ILE A 23 -23.85 9.63 -12.81
C ILE A 23 -22.46 9.05 -12.90
N MET A 24 -21.68 9.38 -13.94
CA MET A 24 -20.26 9.02 -14.02
C MET A 24 -19.36 9.83 -13.06
N LYS A 25 -19.78 11.01 -12.64
CA LYS A 25 -19.11 11.82 -11.62
C LYS A 25 -19.37 11.35 -10.19
N LYS A 26 -20.24 10.41 -9.96
CA LYS A 26 -20.30 9.70 -8.67
C LYS A 26 -19.05 8.82 -8.59
N LYS A 27 -17.94 9.50 -8.35
CA LYS A 27 -16.59 8.96 -8.15
C LYS A 27 -16.73 7.89 -7.08
N THR A 28 -16.74 6.62 -7.47
CA THR A 28 -16.69 5.51 -6.53
C THR A 28 -15.34 5.63 -5.83
N ARG A 29 -15.34 6.33 -4.69
CA ARG A 29 -14.12 6.52 -3.90
C ARG A 29 -13.65 5.14 -3.48
N PHE A 30 -12.42 4.84 -3.81
CA PHE A 30 -11.78 3.61 -3.35
C PHE A 30 -11.71 3.62 -1.82
N PRO A 31 -12.27 2.62 -1.13
CA PRO A 31 -12.31 2.59 0.34
C PRO A 31 -10.97 2.11 0.93
N ALA A 32 -9.86 2.75 0.52
CA ALA A 32 -8.51 2.34 0.89
C ALA A 32 -8.33 2.22 2.41
N LEU A 33 -8.80 3.21 3.16
CA LEU A 33 -8.66 3.22 4.62
C LEU A 33 -9.42 2.08 5.29
N ILE A 34 -10.66 1.80 4.83
CA ILE A 34 -11.48 0.73 5.40
C ILE A 34 -10.83 -0.63 5.14
N LEU A 35 -10.37 -0.86 3.91
CA LEU A 35 -9.67 -2.10 3.54
C LEU A 35 -8.38 -2.28 4.35
N PHE A 36 -7.60 -1.21 4.50
CA PHE A 36 -6.40 -1.22 5.32
C PHE A 36 -6.71 -1.58 6.78
N LEU A 37 -7.72 -0.94 7.39
CA LEU A 37 -8.13 -1.22 8.77
C LEU A 37 -8.65 -2.65 8.95
N CYS A 38 -9.44 -3.16 8.00
CA CYS A 38 -9.88 -4.56 8.02
C CYS A 38 -8.69 -5.53 7.98
N GLY A 39 -7.73 -5.27 7.09
CA GLY A 39 -6.48 -6.03 7.02
C GLY A 39 -5.69 -5.96 8.32
N PHE A 40 -5.53 -4.75 8.89
CA PHE A 40 -4.83 -4.52 10.14
C PHE A 40 -5.46 -5.27 11.32
N LEU A 41 -6.78 -5.23 11.45
CA LEU A 41 -7.49 -5.99 12.49
C LEU A 41 -7.31 -7.50 12.31
N ALA A 42 -7.43 -8.01 11.09
CA ALA A 42 -7.18 -9.41 10.80
C ALA A 42 -5.74 -9.82 11.14
N GLY A 43 -4.76 -8.97 10.79
CA GLY A 43 -3.35 -9.18 11.11
C GLY A 43 -3.05 -9.19 12.61
N ASN A 44 -3.80 -8.43 13.40
CA ASN A 44 -3.68 -8.47 14.85
C ASN A 44 -4.34 -9.71 15.49
N LEU A 45 -5.48 -10.16 14.94
CA LEU A 45 -6.23 -11.29 15.51
C LEU A 45 -5.55 -12.63 15.22
N ILE A 46 -5.05 -12.86 14.01
CA ILE A 46 -4.50 -14.14 13.59
C ILE A 46 -3.31 -14.59 14.46
N PRO A 47 -2.28 -13.77 14.73
CA PRO A 47 -1.20 -14.16 15.64
C PRO A 47 -1.69 -14.51 17.05
N ASN A 48 -2.65 -13.77 17.58
CA ASN A 48 -3.22 -14.02 18.91
C ASN A 48 -3.93 -15.39 18.99
N ILE A 49 -4.61 -15.80 17.91
CA ILE A 49 -5.26 -17.10 17.82
C ILE A 49 -4.22 -18.22 17.67
N LEU A 50 -3.25 -18.02 16.77
CA LEU A 50 -2.18 -18.99 16.51
C LEU A 50 -1.20 -19.14 17.69
N TRP A 51 -1.03 -18.08 18.50
CA TRP A 51 -0.19 -18.13 19.71
C TRP A 51 -0.61 -19.22 20.67
N LYS A 52 -1.90 -19.51 20.78
CA LYS A 52 -2.43 -20.62 21.59
C LYS A 52 -2.05 -22.02 21.09
N ILE A 53 -1.61 -22.15 19.82
CA ILE A 53 -1.35 -23.43 19.13
C ILE A 53 0.16 -23.80 19.16
N LYS A 54 0.97 -23.24 20.08
CA LYS A 54 2.41 -23.52 20.22
C LYS A 54 3.28 -23.24 18.98
N TRP A 55 2.93 -22.29 18.16
CA TRP A 55 3.76 -21.82 17.03
C TRP A 55 4.91 -20.89 17.49
N GLN A 56 5.16 -20.85 18.79
CA GLN A 56 6.06 -19.93 19.50
C GLN A 56 7.52 -19.96 19.06
N GLN A 57 8.00 -21.04 18.46
CA GLN A 57 9.44 -21.22 18.29
C GLN A 57 10.00 -20.82 16.92
N LYS A 58 9.18 -20.40 15.96
CA LYS A 58 9.62 -20.15 14.57
C LYS A 58 9.03 -18.90 13.94
N THR A 59 8.92 -17.82 14.68
CA THR A 59 8.51 -16.58 14.03
C THR A 59 9.69 -15.96 13.31
N LEU A 60 9.82 -16.36 12.06
CA LEU A 60 10.82 -15.93 11.10
C LEU A 60 10.98 -14.39 11.01
N ALA A 61 9.96 -13.63 11.36
CA ALA A 61 10.03 -12.18 11.29
C ALA A 61 10.98 -11.57 12.32
N SER A 62 10.92 -11.98 13.59
CA SER A 62 11.81 -11.42 14.63
C SER A 62 13.24 -11.93 14.49
N ILE A 63 13.41 -13.20 14.11
CA ILE A 63 14.74 -13.77 13.86
C ILE A 63 15.36 -13.16 12.61
N TYR A 64 14.59 -12.94 11.56
CA TYR A 64 15.05 -12.31 10.33
C TYR A 64 15.46 -10.85 10.55
N PHE A 65 14.66 -10.07 11.30
CA PHE A 65 15.03 -8.70 11.66
C PHE A 65 16.26 -8.67 12.59
N LEU A 66 16.29 -9.47 13.64
CA LEU A 66 17.43 -9.56 14.55
C LEU A 66 18.69 -10.08 13.87
N SER A 67 18.59 -11.07 12.98
CA SER A 67 19.76 -11.61 12.28
C SER A 67 20.36 -10.62 11.28
N ILE A 68 19.55 -9.83 10.58
CA ILE A 68 20.03 -8.78 9.68
C ILE A 68 20.82 -7.71 10.45
N PHE A 69 20.37 -7.35 11.65
CA PHE A 69 21.02 -6.34 12.47
C PHE A 69 22.17 -6.89 13.33
N ALA A 70 22.08 -8.14 13.79
CA ALA A 70 23.12 -8.78 14.61
C ALA A 70 24.35 -9.23 13.81
N THR A 71 24.18 -9.57 12.53
CA THR A 71 25.31 -10.04 11.71
C THR A 71 26.19 -8.94 11.16
N GLY A 72 25.81 -7.65 11.27
CA GLY A 72 26.70 -6.49 11.04
C GLY A 72 27.46 -6.38 9.70
N ASN A 73 27.27 -7.34 8.79
CA ASN A 73 28.17 -7.60 7.67
C ASN A 73 27.56 -7.32 6.28
N ILE A 74 26.36 -6.72 6.23
CA ILE A 74 25.77 -6.32 4.95
C ILE A 74 26.20 -4.90 4.66
N SER A 75 26.99 -4.70 3.59
CA SER A 75 27.29 -3.35 3.11
C SER A 75 25.96 -2.65 2.79
N GLY A 76 25.77 -1.42 3.28
CA GLY A 76 24.53 -0.67 3.08
C GLY A 76 24.09 -0.57 1.60
N THR A 77 25.06 -0.66 0.69
CA THR A 77 24.84 -0.66 -0.77
C THR A 77 24.22 -1.96 -1.29
N GLU A 78 24.59 -3.12 -0.73
CA GLU A 78 23.99 -4.41 -1.10
C GLU A 78 22.58 -4.53 -0.56
N TYR A 79 22.36 -4.11 0.67
CA TYR A 79 21.03 -4.04 1.27
C TYR A 79 20.10 -3.12 0.47
N LEU A 80 20.59 -1.93 0.08
CA LEU A 80 19.83 -1.01 -0.77
C LEU A 80 19.44 -1.62 -2.12
N LYS A 81 20.35 -2.34 -2.78
CA LYS A 81 20.07 -3.02 -4.05
C LYS A 81 18.97 -4.08 -3.89
N GLU A 82 19.02 -4.86 -2.83
CA GLU A 82 18.03 -5.89 -2.55
C GLU A 82 16.66 -5.29 -2.22
N LEU A 83 16.61 -4.22 -1.42
CA LEU A 83 15.39 -3.46 -1.16
C LEU A 83 14.78 -2.89 -2.44
N ILE A 84 15.58 -2.26 -3.29
CA ILE A 84 15.11 -1.71 -4.57
C ILE A 84 14.57 -2.85 -5.45
N LYS A 85 15.23 -3.99 -5.49
CA LYS A 85 14.78 -5.14 -6.28
C LYS A 85 13.42 -5.66 -5.79
N ILE A 86 13.25 -5.87 -4.50
CA ILE A 86 12.02 -6.43 -3.92
C ILE A 86 10.90 -5.39 -3.93
N ARG A 87 11.14 -4.22 -3.34
CA ARG A 87 10.15 -3.16 -3.20
C ARG A 87 9.81 -2.52 -4.55
N GLY A 88 10.84 -2.27 -5.38
CA GLY A 88 10.67 -1.69 -6.71
C GLY A 88 9.88 -2.62 -7.64
N SER A 89 10.13 -3.93 -7.62
CA SER A 89 9.37 -4.88 -8.43
C SER A 89 7.89 -4.90 -8.07
N LEU A 90 7.55 -4.86 -6.79
CA LEU A 90 6.16 -4.78 -6.32
C LEU A 90 5.48 -3.48 -6.76
N PHE A 91 6.20 -2.35 -6.69
CA PHE A 91 5.70 -1.06 -7.13
C PHE A 91 5.42 -1.06 -8.65
N ILE A 92 6.39 -1.51 -9.45
CA ILE A 92 6.26 -1.59 -10.92
C ILE A 92 5.12 -2.54 -11.30
N LEU A 93 5.04 -3.72 -10.68
CA LEU A 93 3.95 -4.67 -10.91
C LEU A 93 2.59 -4.03 -10.64
N SER A 94 2.46 -3.27 -9.55
CA SER A 94 1.22 -2.59 -9.20
C SER A 94 0.84 -1.52 -10.22
N VAL A 95 1.83 -0.75 -10.72
CA VAL A 95 1.61 0.24 -11.78
C VAL A 95 1.19 -0.43 -13.08
N LEU A 96 1.82 -1.54 -13.47
CA LEU A 96 1.46 -2.29 -14.68
C LEU A 96 0.06 -2.89 -14.59
N CYS A 97 -0.31 -3.45 -13.44
CA CYS A 97 -1.66 -3.99 -13.21
C CYS A 97 -2.77 -2.92 -13.33
N GLY A 98 -2.43 -1.64 -13.08
CA GLY A 98 -3.37 -0.53 -13.30
C GLY A 98 -3.84 -0.39 -14.74
N PHE A 99 -3.05 -0.82 -15.73
CA PHE A 99 -3.44 -0.84 -17.15
C PHE A 99 -4.26 -2.08 -17.54
N SER A 100 -4.58 -2.94 -16.60
CA SER A 100 -5.38 -4.15 -16.84
C SER A 100 -6.63 -4.19 -15.95
N ILE A 101 -7.53 -5.11 -16.25
CA ILE A 101 -8.72 -5.39 -15.42
C ILE A 101 -8.31 -5.92 -14.03
N PHE A 102 -7.14 -6.55 -13.93
CA PHE A 102 -6.61 -7.09 -12.67
C PHE A 102 -6.23 -6.02 -11.64
N GLY A 103 -6.14 -4.75 -12.02
CA GLY A 103 -5.87 -3.66 -11.08
C GLY A 103 -6.95 -3.51 -10.00
N VAL A 104 -8.21 -3.82 -10.30
CA VAL A 104 -9.30 -3.75 -9.30
C VAL A 104 -9.09 -4.75 -8.16
N PRO A 105 -8.98 -6.08 -8.42
CA PRO A 105 -8.73 -7.05 -7.35
C PRO A 105 -7.36 -6.83 -6.67
N LEU A 106 -6.34 -6.41 -7.43
CA LEU A 106 -5.03 -6.10 -6.86
C LEU A 106 -5.09 -4.95 -5.86
N ALA A 107 -5.84 -3.88 -6.16
CA ALA A 107 -5.97 -2.74 -5.26
C ALA A 107 -6.64 -3.14 -3.94
N VAL A 108 -7.69 -3.96 -4.00
CA VAL A 108 -8.37 -4.49 -2.80
C VAL A 108 -7.45 -5.41 -2.01
N ALA A 109 -6.88 -6.42 -2.67
CA ALA A 109 -5.98 -7.39 -2.03
C ALA A 109 -4.72 -6.71 -1.48
N GLY A 110 -4.14 -5.77 -2.21
CA GLY A 110 -2.95 -5.03 -1.81
C GLY A 110 -3.17 -4.21 -0.53
N MET A 111 -4.33 -3.54 -0.39
CA MET A 111 -4.64 -2.78 0.83
C MET A 111 -4.91 -3.67 2.03
N LEU A 112 -5.66 -4.78 1.83
CA LEU A 112 -5.87 -5.77 2.88
C LEU A 112 -4.55 -6.40 3.34
N PHE A 113 -3.69 -6.77 2.40
CA PHE A 113 -2.40 -7.40 2.67
C PHE A 113 -1.44 -6.44 3.39
N LEU A 114 -1.38 -5.18 2.97
CA LEU A 114 -0.56 -4.17 3.65
C LEU A 114 -0.99 -3.98 5.11
N GLY A 115 -2.29 -3.82 5.36
CA GLY A 115 -2.84 -3.73 6.70
C GLY A 115 -2.53 -4.99 7.52
N PHE A 116 -2.74 -6.17 6.92
CA PHE A 116 -2.46 -7.46 7.55
C PHE A 116 -0.99 -7.60 7.98
N LEU A 117 -0.04 -7.26 7.12
CA LEU A 117 1.39 -7.33 7.45
C LEU A 117 1.75 -6.44 8.63
N ILE A 118 1.29 -5.18 8.61
CA ILE A 118 1.57 -4.23 9.69
C ILE A 118 0.92 -4.70 11.01
N GLY A 119 -0.34 -5.15 10.95
CA GLY A 119 -1.04 -5.70 12.11
C GLY A 119 -0.35 -6.92 12.69
N THR A 120 0.10 -7.84 11.84
CA THR A 120 0.82 -9.05 12.25
C THR A 120 2.13 -8.71 12.95
N VAL A 121 2.95 -7.82 12.38
CA VAL A 121 4.22 -7.43 12.99
C VAL A 121 4.00 -6.73 14.32
N ALA A 122 3.02 -5.82 14.41
CA ALA A 122 2.67 -5.14 15.65
C ALA A 122 2.22 -6.14 16.74
N ALA A 123 1.32 -7.06 16.42
CA ALA A 123 0.85 -8.08 17.35
C ALA A 123 1.98 -9.01 17.82
N MET A 124 2.83 -9.46 16.89
CA MET A 124 3.95 -10.35 17.20
C MET A 124 4.98 -9.68 18.10
N SER A 125 5.30 -8.41 17.85
CA SER A 125 6.22 -7.64 18.69
C SER A 125 5.72 -7.54 20.13
N ILE A 126 4.42 -7.30 20.32
CA ILE A 126 3.81 -7.22 21.66
C ILE A 126 3.77 -8.60 22.33
N LEU A 127 3.41 -9.65 21.59
CA LEU A 127 3.32 -11.01 22.13
C LEU A 127 4.67 -11.59 22.55
N GLN A 128 5.75 -11.25 21.84
CA GLN A 128 7.09 -11.78 22.14
C GLN A 128 7.80 -11.02 23.25
N PHE A 129 7.72 -9.69 23.24
CA PHE A 129 8.54 -8.83 24.11
C PHE A 129 7.69 -7.99 25.07
N GLY A 130 6.37 -8.24 25.14
CA GLY A 130 5.46 -7.45 25.95
C GLY A 130 5.31 -6.01 25.46
N PHE A 131 5.04 -5.09 26.39
CA PHE A 131 4.82 -3.68 26.05
C PHE A 131 6.08 -3.00 25.48
N ALA A 132 7.27 -3.34 25.99
CA ALA A 132 8.54 -2.86 25.47
C ALA A 132 8.75 -3.30 24.01
N GLY A 133 8.37 -4.54 23.65
CA GLY A 133 8.40 -5.03 22.28
C GLY A 133 7.47 -4.26 21.34
N GLY A 134 6.31 -3.83 21.83
CA GLY A 134 5.43 -2.95 21.08
C GLY A 134 6.10 -1.63 20.69
N LEU A 135 6.86 -1.03 21.60
CA LEU A 135 7.63 0.19 21.35
C LEU A 135 8.77 -0.05 20.35
N ILE A 136 9.50 -1.17 20.48
CA ILE A 136 10.56 -1.55 19.55
C ILE A 136 9.99 -1.80 18.16
N GLY A 137 8.93 -2.61 18.05
CA GLY A 137 8.26 -2.88 16.78
C GLY A 137 7.71 -1.63 16.12
N ALA A 138 7.09 -0.72 16.89
CA ALA A 138 6.64 0.56 16.39
C ALA A 138 7.82 1.42 15.92
N GLY A 139 8.89 1.54 16.73
CA GLY A 139 10.07 2.32 16.38
C GLY A 139 10.77 1.85 15.10
N LEU A 140 10.80 0.55 14.85
CA LEU A 140 11.35 -0.04 13.63
C LEU A 140 10.44 0.13 12.41
N LEU A 141 9.12 0.13 12.60
CA LEU A 141 8.16 0.22 11.51
C LEU A 141 7.81 1.65 11.16
N LEU A 142 7.65 2.53 12.16
CA LEU A 142 7.13 3.89 11.96
C LEU A 142 7.88 4.71 10.90
N PRO A 143 9.22 4.79 10.88
CA PRO A 143 9.90 5.71 9.98
C PRO A 143 9.61 5.41 8.50
N GLN A 144 9.69 4.16 8.10
CA GLN A 144 9.48 3.73 6.71
C GLN A 144 7.99 3.68 6.33
N TYR A 145 7.13 3.19 7.23
CA TYR A 145 5.70 3.06 6.93
C TYR A 145 4.97 4.40 6.90
N LEU A 146 5.54 5.45 7.50
CA LEU A 146 5.06 6.83 7.34
C LEU A 146 5.05 7.26 5.87
N PHE A 147 6.01 6.78 5.07
CA PHE A 147 6.06 7.02 3.63
C PHE A 147 5.28 5.97 2.84
N TYR A 148 5.41 4.69 3.20
CA TYR A 148 4.80 3.61 2.44
C TYR A 148 3.28 3.60 2.50
N ILE A 149 2.67 3.79 3.67
CA ILE A 149 1.20 3.74 3.80
C ILE A 149 0.51 4.77 2.91
N PRO A 150 0.84 6.09 2.98
CA PRO A 150 0.16 7.07 2.16
C PRO A 150 0.44 6.88 0.66
N VAL A 151 1.65 6.46 0.28
CA VAL A 151 1.98 6.17 -1.12
C VAL A 151 1.17 4.99 -1.64
N TRP A 152 1.10 3.89 -0.89
CA TRP A 152 0.31 2.73 -1.29
C TRP A 152 -1.18 3.04 -1.36
N MET A 153 -1.73 3.78 -0.39
CA MET A 153 -3.13 4.21 -0.43
C MET A 153 -3.41 5.06 -1.67
N TYR A 154 -2.53 5.99 -1.97
CA TYR A 154 -2.65 6.85 -3.14
C TYR A 154 -2.52 6.06 -4.45
N LEU A 155 -1.46 5.22 -4.57
CA LEU A 155 -1.21 4.40 -5.76
C LEU A 155 -2.36 3.43 -6.02
N MET A 156 -2.83 2.70 -5.00
CA MET A 156 -3.93 1.75 -5.15
C MET A 156 -5.24 2.44 -5.54
N ALA A 157 -5.49 3.67 -5.06
CA ALA A 157 -6.63 4.46 -5.50
C ALA A 157 -6.53 4.83 -6.99
N GLN A 158 -5.33 5.18 -7.49
CA GLN A 158 -5.11 5.48 -8.91
C GLN A 158 -5.23 4.22 -9.78
N VAL A 159 -4.65 3.09 -9.32
CA VAL A 159 -4.77 1.77 -9.97
C VAL A 159 -6.25 1.38 -10.09
N TRP A 160 -7.02 1.51 -9.01
CA TRP A 160 -8.45 1.25 -8.98
C TRP A 160 -9.22 2.12 -9.99
N GLU A 161 -8.99 3.43 -9.98
CA GLU A 161 -9.70 4.36 -10.87
C GLU A 161 -9.43 4.07 -12.35
N LEU A 162 -8.17 3.79 -12.72
CA LEU A 162 -7.81 3.49 -14.10
C LEU A 162 -8.37 2.13 -14.53
N SER A 163 -8.13 1.08 -13.76
CA SER A 163 -8.58 -0.28 -14.05
C SER A 163 -10.11 -0.38 -14.10
N LEU A 164 -10.82 0.26 -13.17
CA LEU A 164 -12.28 0.34 -13.20
C LEU A 164 -12.78 1.10 -14.44
N GLY A 165 -12.05 2.13 -14.86
CA GLY A 165 -12.33 2.87 -16.10
C GLY A 165 -12.20 1.97 -17.33
N ILE A 166 -11.18 1.12 -17.39
CA ILE A 166 -10.99 0.14 -18.47
C ILE A 166 -12.14 -0.87 -18.48
N TRP A 167 -12.50 -1.40 -17.32
CA TRP A 167 -13.57 -2.38 -17.18
C TRP A 167 -14.93 -1.83 -17.65
N ARG A 168 -15.27 -0.59 -17.26
CA ARG A 168 -16.56 0.02 -17.62
C ARG A 168 -16.64 0.47 -19.07
N ASN A 169 -15.54 0.96 -19.64
CA ASN A 169 -15.54 1.61 -20.97
C ASN A 169 -14.89 0.78 -22.06
N LYS A 170 -14.52 -0.48 -21.79
CA LYS A 170 -13.89 -1.43 -22.73
C LYS A 170 -12.67 -0.85 -23.47
N GLY A 171 -11.90 0.04 -22.82
CA GLY A 171 -10.71 0.59 -23.47
C GLY A 171 -9.91 1.58 -22.62
N LEU A 172 -8.69 1.87 -23.10
CA LEU A 172 -7.76 2.83 -22.52
C LEU A 172 -7.97 4.22 -23.11
N PHE A 173 -8.10 5.23 -22.26
CA PHE A 173 -8.18 6.63 -22.68
C PHE A 173 -6.82 7.32 -22.50
N PRO A 174 -6.20 7.85 -23.58
CA PRO A 174 -4.85 8.43 -23.53
C PRO A 174 -4.69 9.52 -22.45
N GLY A 175 -5.70 10.38 -22.28
CA GLY A 175 -5.66 11.43 -21.25
C GLY A 175 -5.65 10.93 -19.81
N ARG A 176 -6.29 9.79 -19.54
CA ARG A 176 -6.27 9.15 -18.22
C ARG A 176 -4.95 8.43 -17.97
N CYS A 177 -4.40 7.76 -18.99
CA CYS A 177 -3.11 7.08 -18.91
C CYS A 177 -1.99 8.08 -18.57
N ARG A 178 -1.94 9.24 -19.25
CA ARG A 178 -0.94 10.28 -18.95
C ARG A 178 -1.03 10.77 -17.51
N ARG A 179 -2.24 11.06 -17.02
CA ARG A 179 -2.45 11.51 -15.64
C ARG A 179 -2.03 10.43 -14.64
N TYR A 180 -2.36 9.18 -14.92
CA TYR A 180 -1.98 8.03 -14.10
C TYR A 180 -0.46 7.87 -14.01
N LEU A 181 0.25 7.96 -15.13
CA LEU A 181 1.72 7.87 -15.16
C LEU A 181 2.39 9.00 -14.38
N ILE A 182 1.89 10.23 -14.50
CA ILE A 182 2.38 11.36 -13.70
C ILE A 182 2.16 11.10 -12.20
N SER A 183 0.97 10.63 -11.83
CA SER A 183 0.65 10.28 -10.44
C SER A 183 1.54 9.15 -9.92
N ALA A 184 1.80 8.11 -10.72
CA ALA A 184 2.70 7.03 -10.39
C ALA A 184 4.16 7.50 -10.24
N GLY A 185 4.60 8.46 -11.08
CA GLY A 185 5.92 9.07 -10.97
C GLY A 185 6.10 9.84 -9.67
N ILE A 186 5.11 10.65 -9.26
CA ILE A 186 5.13 11.35 -7.96
C ILE A 186 5.14 10.36 -6.80
N ALA A 187 4.30 9.31 -6.88
CA ALA A 187 4.27 8.25 -5.88
C ALA A 187 5.62 7.52 -5.78
N LEU A 188 6.31 7.29 -6.91
CA LEU A 188 7.63 6.67 -6.96
C LEU A 188 8.68 7.49 -6.20
N LEU A 189 8.66 8.83 -6.32
CA LEU A 189 9.61 9.70 -5.62
C LEU A 189 9.44 9.59 -4.09
N VAL A 190 8.20 9.64 -3.60
CA VAL A 190 7.92 9.47 -2.16
C VAL A 190 8.23 8.05 -1.69
N TYR A 191 7.97 7.05 -2.55
CA TYR A 191 8.31 5.66 -2.27
C TYR A 191 9.82 5.43 -2.17
N ALA A 192 10.61 6.06 -3.03
CA ALA A 192 12.07 6.03 -2.99
C ALA A 192 12.60 6.66 -1.69
N ALA A 193 11.99 7.76 -1.21
CA ALA A 193 12.32 8.32 0.10
C ALA A 193 12.04 7.31 1.23
N GLY A 194 10.96 6.53 1.14
CA GLY A 194 10.68 5.43 2.07
C GLY A 194 11.75 4.34 2.04
N ILE A 195 12.24 3.94 0.86
CA ILE A 195 13.33 2.96 0.71
C ILE A 195 14.63 3.49 1.35
N LEU A 196 14.96 4.77 1.14
CA LEU A 196 16.14 5.39 1.75
C LEU A 196 16.02 5.44 3.28
N THR A 197 14.83 5.75 3.79
CA THR A 197 14.54 5.72 5.24
C THR A 197 14.72 4.29 5.80
N GLU A 198 14.21 3.28 5.11
CA GLU A 198 14.37 1.87 5.49
C GLU A 198 15.84 1.44 5.49
N CYS A 199 16.63 1.92 4.53
CA CYS A 199 18.03 1.53 4.39
C CYS A 199 18.96 2.21 5.42
N TYR A 200 18.74 3.51 5.71
CA TYR A 200 19.69 4.29 6.48
C TYR A 200 19.18 4.64 7.89
N ILE A 201 17.90 4.94 8.04
CA ILE A 201 17.34 5.40 9.32
C ILE A 201 16.95 4.22 10.21
N ASN A 202 16.38 3.16 9.64
CA ASN A 202 15.95 1.99 10.42
C ASN A 202 17.10 1.32 11.19
N PRO A 203 18.28 1.04 10.60
CA PRO A 203 19.38 0.43 11.31
C PRO A 203 19.84 1.28 12.52
N TRP A 204 19.91 2.60 12.33
CA TRP A 204 20.30 3.53 13.39
C TRP A 204 19.29 3.57 14.55
N ILE A 205 17.98 3.55 14.25
CA ILE A 205 16.92 3.47 15.26
C ILE A 205 16.96 2.12 15.97
N ALA A 206 17.15 1.02 15.21
CA ALA A 206 17.25 -0.31 15.77
C ALA A 206 18.39 -0.41 16.78
N GLU A 207 19.57 0.07 16.44
CA GLU A 207 20.74 0.08 17.34
C GLU A 207 20.43 0.86 18.63
N LYS A 208 19.86 2.06 18.53
CA LYS A 208 19.48 2.85 19.72
C LYS A 208 18.40 2.21 20.58
N LEU A 209 17.41 1.59 19.96
CA LEU A 209 16.34 0.92 20.69
C LEU A 209 16.84 -0.33 21.41
N LEU A 210 17.72 -1.11 20.77
CA LEU A 210 18.30 -2.31 21.36
C LEU A 210 19.23 -1.96 22.55
N THR A 211 20.00 -0.87 22.48
CA THR A 211 20.82 -0.38 23.60
C THR A 211 19.99 0.17 24.75
N PHE A 212 18.82 0.75 24.47
CA PHE A 212 17.94 1.30 25.50
C PHE A 212 17.21 0.22 26.33
N VAL A 213 16.98 -0.96 25.75
CA VAL A 213 16.17 -2.02 26.39
C VAL A 213 17.04 -3.04 27.14
N ASP A 214 18.37 -2.88 27.22
CA ASP A 214 19.31 -3.80 27.92
C ASP A 214 19.05 -5.28 27.63
N PHE A 215 18.89 -5.65 26.36
CA PHE A 215 18.62 -7.03 25.94
C PHE A 215 19.89 -7.90 25.84
N PHE A 216 21.09 -7.38 26.17
CA PHE A 216 22.35 -8.11 26.22
C PHE A 216 23.18 -7.74 27.45
#